data_a9d91e160a9ceb288dd062c1d8893830
#
_entry.id   a9d91e160a9ceb288dd062c1d8893830
#
_cell.length_a   1.000
_cell.length_b   1.000
_cell.length_c   1.000
_cell.angle_alpha   90.00
_cell.angle_beta   90.00
_cell.angle_gamma   90.00
#
_symmetry.space_group_name_H-M   'P 1'
#
loop_
_entity.id
_entity.type
_entity.pdbx_description
1 polymer ?
#
loop_
_entity_poly.entity_id
_entity_poly.type
_entity_poly.pdbx_seq_one_letter_code
_entity_poly.pdbx_strand_id
1 'polypeptide(L)'
;DAAEAESSGLVSRVVPTKKLLAEAKAAAEKITQKSLIASMAAKDAVNRAYETTLAEGLNYERRLFHSLFATDDQTEGMAAFTEKREPQFRIDSGAVTNATRFA
;
A
#
# COMPACT_ATOMS: atom_id res chain seq x y z
N ASP A 1 5.33 -8.04 -26.39
CA ASP A 1 6.61 -7.47 -25.97
C ASP A 1 6.45 -6.56 -24.75
N ALA A 2 7.54 -5.93 -24.27
CA ALA A 2 7.51 -5.09 -23.09
C ALA A 2 6.65 -3.82 -23.27
N ALA A 3 6.72 -3.19 -24.45
CA ALA A 3 5.94 -2.01 -24.76
C ALA A 3 4.44 -2.33 -24.85
N GLU A 4 4.09 -3.49 -25.38
CA GLU A 4 2.72 -3.99 -25.41
C GLU A 4 2.21 -4.28 -23.99
N ALA A 5 3.04 -4.87 -23.12
CA ALA A 5 2.69 -5.11 -21.73
C ALA A 5 2.42 -3.80 -20.95
N GLU A 6 3.18 -2.73 -21.22
CA GLU A 6 2.94 -1.41 -20.64
C GLU A 6 1.64 -0.79 -21.17
N SER A 7 1.42 -0.82 -22.50
CA SER A 7 0.22 -0.24 -23.10
C SER A 7 -1.07 -0.95 -22.70
N SER A 8 -1.01 -2.26 -22.45
CA SER A 8 -2.15 -3.06 -21.98
C SER A 8 -2.35 -3.04 -20.45
N GLY A 9 -1.51 -2.32 -19.71
CA GLY A 9 -1.62 -2.18 -18.26
C GLY A 9 -1.14 -3.40 -17.45
N LEU A 10 -0.42 -4.34 -18.08
CA LEU A 10 0.14 -5.49 -17.39
C LEU A 10 1.32 -5.10 -16.48
N VAL A 11 2.10 -4.13 -16.90
CA VAL A 11 3.20 -3.55 -16.12
C VAL A 11 3.04 -2.03 -16.03
N SER A 12 3.53 -1.43 -14.94
CA SER A 12 3.38 0.01 -14.68
C SER A 12 4.33 0.88 -15.51
N ARG A 13 5.47 0.34 -15.90
CA ARG A 13 6.47 1.01 -16.74
C ARG A 13 7.47 0.02 -17.31
N VAL A 14 8.06 0.40 -18.43
CA VAL A 14 9.19 -0.27 -19.06
C VAL A 14 10.43 0.58 -18.92
N VAL A 15 11.54 -0.03 -18.53
CA VAL A 15 12.83 0.64 -18.34
C VAL A 15 13.95 -0.16 -18.99
N PRO A 16 15.08 0.49 -19.38
CA PRO A 16 16.24 -0.25 -19.87
C PRO A 16 16.74 -1.27 -18.86
N THR A 17 17.13 -2.46 -19.32
CA THR A 17 17.57 -3.57 -18.47
C THR A 17 18.60 -3.17 -17.41
N LYS A 18 19.56 -2.31 -17.77
CA LYS A 18 20.58 -1.81 -16.85
C LYS A 18 20.03 -0.99 -15.68
N LYS A 19 18.83 -0.40 -15.83
CA LYS A 19 18.17 0.43 -14.81
C LYS A 19 17.12 -0.34 -14.01
N LEU A 20 16.75 -1.55 -14.42
CA LEU A 20 15.66 -2.30 -13.85
C LEU A 20 15.75 -2.44 -12.33
N LEU A 21 16.89 -2.89 -11.83
CA LEU A 21 17.07 -3.11 -10.39
C LEU A 21 17.03 -1.80 -9.60
N ALA A 22 17.63 -0.74 -10.10
CA ALA A 22 17.63 0.57 -9.45
C ALA A 22 16.22 1.16 -9.39
N GLU A 23 15.45 1.07 -10.48
CA GLU A 23 14.06 1.53 -10.54
C GLU A 23 13.13 0.71 -9.63
N ALA A 24 13.31 -0.62 -9.61
CA ALA A 24 12.55 -1.50 -8.71
C ALA A 24 12.82 -1.17 -7.23
N LYS A 25 14.08 -0.98 -6.86
CA LYS A 25 14.45 -0.57 -5.50
C LYS A 25 13.86 0.79 -5.13
N ALA A 26 13.96 1.78 -6.00
CA ALA A 26 13.39 3.11 -5.77
C ALA A 26 11.87 3.07 -5.60
N ALA A 27 11.17 2.22 -6.37
CA ALA A 27 9.73 2.00 -6.19
C ALA A 27 9.42 1.33 -4.85
N ALA A 28 10.18 0.30 -4.46
CA ALA A 28 10.03 -0.36 -3.17
C ALA A 28 10.29 0.60 -2.00
N GLU A 29 11.34 1.40 -2.06
CA GLU A 29 11.65 2.41 -1.03
C GLU A 29 10.51 3.42 -0.84
N LYS A 30 9.87 3.88 -1.91
CA LYS A 30 8.69 4.74 -1.81
C LYS A 30 7.52 4.07 -1.09
N ILE A 31 7.34 2.77 -1.27
CA ILE A 31 6.29 2.01 -0.59
C ILE A 31 6.63 1.84 0.89
N THR A 32 7.90 1.54 1.22
CA THR A 32 8.33 1.35 2.61
C THR A 32 8.27 2.62 3.46
N GLN A 33 8.23 3.79 2.83
CA GLN A 33 8.01 5.07 3.51
C GLN A 33 6.54 5.33 3.87
N LYS A 34 5.62 4.50 3.40
CA LYS A 34 4.19 4.61 3.70
C LYS A 34 3.83 3.74 4.91
N SER A 35 2.68 4.03 5.51
CA SER A 35 2.14 3.17 6.56
C SER A 35 2.00 1.73 6.07
N LEU A 36 2.58 0.78 6.81
CA LEU A 36 2.48 -0.64 6.49
C LEU A 36 1.02 -1.10 6.52
N ILE A 37 0.27 -0.71 7.55
CA ILE A 37 -1.14 -1.08 7.73
C ILE A 37 -1.98 -0.54 6.58
N ALA A 38 -1.78 0.71 6.18
CA ALA A 38 -2.50 1.31 5.06
C ALA A 38 -2.13 0.65 3.72
N SER A 39 -0.86 0.31 3.51
CA SER A 39 -0.40 -0.39 2.30
C SER A 39 -0.99 -1.80 2.20
N MET A 40 -1.07 -2.53 3.31
CA MET A 40 -1.71 -3.85 3.37
C MET A 40 -3.22 -3.75 3.10
N ALA A 41 -3.90 -2.79 3.71
CA ALA A 41 -5.33 -2.55 3.49
C ALA A 41 -5.62 -2.19 2.03
N ALA A 42 -4.81 -1.33 1.41
CA ALA A 42 -4.96 -0.96 0.01
C ALA A 42 -4.79 -2.18 -0.92
N LYS A 43 -3.80 -3.03 -0.68
CA LYS A 43 -3.61 -4.26 -1.44
C LYS A 43 -4.77 -5.22 -1.29
N ASP A 44 -5.30 -5.37 -0.08
CA ASP A 44 -6.45 -6.22 0.20
C ASP A 44 -7.71 -5.71 -0.51
N ALA A 45 -7.97 -4.40 -0.47
CA ALA A 45 -9.08 -3.78 -1.20
C ALA A 45 -8.99 -4.00 -2.71
N VAL A 46 -7.80 -3.84 -3.30
CA VAL A 46 -7.56 -4.09 -4.73
C VAL A 46 -7.82 -5.56 -5.09
N ASN A 47 -7.31 -6.51 -4.31
CA ASN A 47 -7.55 -7.93 -4.54
C ASN A 47 -9.04 -8.27 -4.44
N ARG A 48 -9.73 -7.72 -3.44
CA ARG A 48 -11.18 -7.92 -3.25
C ARG A 48 -12.01 -7.40 -4.41
N ALA A 49 -11.60 -6.31 -5.04
CA ALA A 49 -12.31 -5.73 -6.18
C ALA A 49 -12.43 -6.69 -7.37
N TYR A 50 -11.49 -7.61 -7.54
CA TYR A 50 -11.52 -8.62 -8.61
C TYR A 50 -12.37 -9.86 -8.29
N GLU A 51 -12.83 -10.01 -7.05
CA GLU A 51 -13.54 -11.19 -6.59
C GLU A 51 -14.99 -10.91 -6.18
N THR A 52 -15.42 -9.65 -6.24
CA THR A 52 -16.75 -9.23 -5.81
C THR A 52 -17.43 -8.33 -6.84
N THR A 53 -18.72 -8.05 -6.61
CA THR A 53 -19.43 -7.00 -7.37
C THR A 53 -18.86 -5.62 -7.00
N LEU A 54 -19.08 -4.63 -7.86
CA LEU A 54 -18.68 -3.25 -7.59
C LEU A 54 -19.24 -2.74 -6.25
N ALA A 55 -20.51 -2.99 -5.97
CA ALA A 55 -21.16 -2.53 -4.74
C ALA A 55 -20.50 -3.12 -3.48
N GLU A 56 -20.21 -4.42 -3.49
CA GLU A 56 -19.54 -5.08 -2.37
C GLU A 56 -18.08 -4.66 -2.25
N GLY A 57 -17.38 -4.50 -3.36
CA GLY A 57 -16.00 -3.98 -3.37
C GLY A 57 -15.90 -2.59 -2.75
N LEU A 58 -16.80 -1.68 -3.10
CA LEU A 58 -16.87 -0.33 -2.53
C LEU A 58 -17.23 -0.34 -1.03
N ASN A 59 -18.14 -1.23 -0.62
CA ASN A 59 -18.46 -1.40 0.81
C ASN A 59 -17.26 -1.92 1.60
N TYR A 60 -16.53 -2.86 1.04
CA TYR A 60 -15.33 -3.42 1.64
C TYR A 60 -14.24 -2.36 1.80
N GLU A 61 -13.94 -1.61 0.74
CA GLU A 61 -12.99 -0.50 0.74
C GLU A 61 -13.34 0.55 1.81
N ARG A 62 -14.62 0.93 1.89
CA ARG A 62 -15.08 1.89 2.90
C ARG A 62 -14.86 1.40 4.32
N ARG A 63 -15.14 0.13 4.60
CA ARG A 63 -14.90 -0.47 5.92
C ARG A 63 -13.42 -0.50 6.28
N LEU A 64 -12.56 -0.88 5.33
CA LEU A 64 -11.11 -0.84 5.51
C LEU A 64 -10.63 0.58 5.79
N PHE A 65 -11.08 1.55 4.99
CA PHE A 65 -10.74 2.95 5.19
C PHE A 65 -11.12 3.45 6.58
N HIS A 66 -12.35 3.17 7.03
CA HIS A 66 -12.78 3.56 8.38
C HIS A 66 -11.97 2.87 9.47
N SER A 67 -11.57 1.62 9.28
CA SER A 67 -10.76 0.90 10.28
C SER A 67 -9.37 1.52 10.48
N LEU A 68 -8.82 2.18 9.46
CA LEU A 68 -7.53 2.85 9.56
C LEU A 68 -7.55 4.05 10.53
N PHE A 69 -8.72 4.65 10.80
CA PHE A 69 -8.85 5.73 11.78
C PHE A 69 -8.59 5.29 13.22
N ALA A 70 -8.58 4.00 13.50
CA ALA A 70 -8.20 3.46 14.80
C ALA A 70 -6.66 3.25 14.94
N THR A 71 -5.88 3.64 13.95
CA THR A 71 -4.43 3.43 13.93
C THR A 71 -3.65 4.70 14.28
N ASP A 72 -2.50 4.54 14.93
CA ASP A 72 -1.58 5.64 15.22
C ASP A 72 -1.04 6.27 13.94
N ASP A 73 -0.83 5.46 12.90
CA ASP A 73 -0.39 5.93 11.58
C ASP A 73 -1.36 6.91 10.93
N GLN A 74 -2.66 6.75 11.13
CA GLN A 74 -3.64 7.71 10.66
C GLN A 74 -3.48 9.05 11.37
N THR A 75 -3.31 9.05 12.68
CA THR A 75 -3.10 10.27 13.49
C THR A 75 -1.83 10.98 13.06
N GLU A 76 -0.72 10.23 12.91
CA GLU A 76 0.55 10.77 12.41
C GLU A 76 0.43 11.32 10.99
N GLY A 77 -0.24 10.60 10.09
CA GLY A 77 -0.43 11.03 8.71
C GLY A 77 -1.21 12.34 8.62
N MET A 78 -2.27 12.50 9.41
CA MET A 78 -3.08 13.74 9.45
C MET A 78 -2.30 14.91 10.08
N ALA A 79 -1.54 14.66 11.14
CA ALA A 79 -0.68 15.66 11.76
C ALA A 79 0.40 16.14 10.78
N ALA A 80 1.11 15.21 10.15
CA ALA A 80 2.15 15.52 9.17
C ALA A 80 1.60 16.33 7.99
N PHE A 81 0.42 15.98 7.49
CA PHE A 81 -0.25 16.72 6.40
C PHE A 81 -0.56 18.16 6.82
N THR A 82 -1.11 18.36 8.02
CA THR A 82 -1.47 19.68 8.54
C THR A 82 -0.23 20.55 8.79
N GLU A 83 0.83 19.94 9.32
CA GLU A 83 2.11 20.58 9.64
C GLU A 83 3.04 20.72 8.42
N LYS A 84 2.65 20.17 7.28
CA LYS A 84 3.44 20.17 6.02
C LYS A 84 4.83 19.57 6.19
N ARG A 85 4.93 18.49 6.92
CA ARG A 85 6.15 17.69 7.13
C ARG A 85 5.99 16.26 6.61
N GLU A 86 7.10 15.57 6.45
CA GLU A 86 7.07 14.14 6.15
C GLU A 86 6.57 13.35 7.36
N PRO A 87 5.62 12.40 7.15
CA PRO A 87 5.13 11.53 8.22
C PRO A 87 6.19 10.53 8.65
N GLN A 88 6.21 10.18 9.93
CA GLN A 88 7.05 9.14 10.49
C GLN A 88 6.18 7.98 10.98
N PHE A 89 5.83 7.10 10.04
CA PHE A 89 5.05 5.92 10.35
C PHE A 89 5.88 4.92 11.14
N ARG A 90 5.30 4.39 12.21
CA ARG A 90 5.91 3.33 12.99
C ARG A 90 5.60 1.99 12.34
N ILE A 91 6.65 1.23 12.04
CA ILE A 91 6.49 -0.21 11.84
C ILE A 91 6.33 -0.76 13.25
N ASP A 92 5.08 -0.94 13.67
CA ASP A 92 4.82 -1.48 15.00
C ASP A 92 5.24 -2.95 15.01
N SER A 93 6.40 -3.21 15.59
CA SER A 93 6.94 -4.57 15.80
C SER A 93 5.99 -5.45 16.65
N GLY A 94 5.01 -4.85 17.31
CA GLY A 94 3.96 -5.54 18.05
C GLY A 94 2.93 -6.27 17.17
N ALA A 95 2.62 -5.75 15.98
CA ALA A 95 1.68 -6.41 15.08
C ALA A 95 2.28 -7.67 14.42
N VAL A 96 3.59 -7.68 14.17
CA VAL A 96 4.28 -8.84 13.60
C VAL A 96 4.46 -9.96 14.64
N THR A 97 4.62 -9.60 15.92
CA THR A 97 4.79 -10.59 17.00
C THR A 97 3.51 -11.36 17.32
N ASN A 98 2.34 -10.78 17.06
CA ASN A 98 1.06 -11.47 17.27
C ASN A 98 0.68 -12.41 16.11
N ALA A 99 1.12 -12.16 14.88
CA ALA A 99 0.85 -13.05 13.75
C ALA A 99 1.61 -14.40 13.88
N THR A 100 2.76 -14.41 14.56
CA THR A 100 3.54 -15.65 14.82
C THR A 100 3.03 -16.46 16.02
N ARG A 101 2.07 -15.95 16.81
CA ARG A 101 1.51 -16.67 17.97
C ARG A 101 0.33 -17.58 17.62
N PHE A 102 -0.18 -17.53 16.40
CA PHE A 102 -1.30 -18.34 15.92
C PHE A 102 -0.93 -19.29 14.76
N ALA A 103 0.35 -19.49 14.52
CA ALA A 103 0.83 -20.50 13.59
C ALA A 103 1.23 -21.78 14.34
#